data_7a277f3268533cb14b02ba2b9342b33d
#
_entry.id   7a277f3268533cb14b02ba2b9342b33d
#
_cell.length_a   1.000
_cell.length_b   1.000
_cell.length_c   1.000
_cell.angle_alpha   90.00
_cell.angle_beta   90.00
_cell.angle_gamma   90.00
#
_symmetry.space_group_name_H-M   'P 1'
#
loop_
_entity.id
_entity.type
_entity.pdbx_description
1 polymer ?
#
loop_
_entity_poly.entity_id
_entity_poly.type
_entity_poly.pdbx_seq_one_letter_code
_entity_poly.pdbx_strand_id
1 'polypeptide(L)'
;MREFLKDVWMHGGEESRAITPENIMGEKGRAAMSASHLGVGRKGSCCVPLESGETITLADIEGPGIIRHIWMTVPDKTAAGSFVMRDLVLRFYWDDEETPSVECPVGDFFCNGFGERAIVNSMPICVNPTGGMNCYFEMPFRKHAKVTLTSEHPGFIKYIFYTFNYALTDVPDDAMYFHARFNRERSTRRGVDYTVLDGVRGKGYYVGTYMALCALERYWWGEGEMKFFLDGDEEFPTVTSTGAEDYFGGAWAFLDRPPHALPEAQCFNTLFVGYPYRSTRDATRDRFSAGKPNPNPMLATNDDALPRHGLYRWHLPDPISFKEDLRVTFQDLGNDDIKLYEREDDISTVAYWYQSEPHAVLAPFAARQDRVPR
;
A
#
# COMPACT_ATOMS: atom_id res chain seq x y z
N MET A 1 0.73 5.64 27.19
CA MET A 1 0.72 5.76 25.71
C MET A 1 0.91 7.21 25.36
N ARG A 2 1.90 7.52 24.52
CA ARG A 2 2.07 8.90 24.02
C ARG A 2 0.97 9.20 23.02
N GLU A 3 0.20 10.25 23.25
CA GLU A 3 -0.69 10.77 22.21
C GLU A 3 0.15 11.51 21.16
N PHE A 4 -0.03 11.16 19.89
CA PHE A 4 0.63 11.81 18.78
C PHE A 4 0.46 13.34 18.87
N LEU A 5 1.54 14.09 18.85
CA LEU A 5 1.68 15.53 19.06
C LEU A 5 1.49 16.04 20.49
N LYS A 6 0.80 15.31 21.39
CA LYS A 6 0.51 15.83 22.74
C LYS A 6 1.67 15.61 23.70
N ASP A 7 2.38 14.51 23.55
CA ASP A 7 3.43 14.08 24.48
C ASP A 7 4.84 14.09 23.87
N VAL A 8 5.02 14.65 22.67
CA VAL A 8 6.31 14.70 21.97
C VAL A 8 7.41 15.42 22.76
N TRP A 9 7.03 16.32 23.66
CA TRP A 9 7.93 17.06 24.55
C TRP A 9 8.36 16.28 25.80
N MET A 10 7.76 15.13 26.06
CA MET A 10 8.12 14.27 27.20
C MET A 10 9.09 13.18 26.74
N HIS A 11 10.28 13.14 27.35
CA HIS A 11 11.27 12.11 27.07
C HIS A 11 10.95 10.81 27.83
N GLY A 12 10.67 9.71 27.11
CA GLY A 12 10.28 8.41 27.67
C GLY A 12 11.45 7.43 27.85
N GLY A 13 12.69 7.86 27.71
CA GLY A 13 13.88 7.00 27.84
C GLY A 13 14.23 6.20 26.58
N GLU A 14 13.47 6.36 25.49
CA GLU A 14 13.74 5.69 24.23
C GLU A 14 15.05 6.13 23.57
N GLU A 15 15.69 5.24 22.82
CA GLU A 15 16.86 5.54 22.01
C GLU A 15 16.50 5.61 20.53
N SER A 16 16.61 6.79 19.91
CA SER A 16 16.41 6.96 18.48
C SER A 16 17.51 6.29 17.65
N ARG A 17 17.12 5.58 16.61
CA ARG A 17 17.98 4.91 15.64
C ARG A 17 17.45 5.11 14.22
N ALA A 18 18.34 4.92 13.24
CA ALA A 18 17.95 4.86 11.85
C ALA A 18 18.79 3.84 11.09
N ILE A 19 18.14 3.02 10.26
CA ILE A 19 18.77 2.21 9.24
C ILE A 19 18.65 2.91 7.89
N THR A 20 19.79 3.03 7.21
CA THR A 20 19.93 3.58 5.86
C THR A 20 21.04 2.83 5.12
N PRO A 21 21.21 2.98 3.81
CA PRO A 21 22.39 2.45 3.12
C PRO A 21 23.74 2.95 3.66
N GLU A 22 23.74 4.06 4.42
CA GLU A 22 24.93 4.58 5.09
C GLU A 22 25.14 4.04 6.52
N ASN A 23 24.15 3.31 7.06
CA ASN A 23 24.23 2.64 8.37
C ASN A 23 23.24 1.47 8.39
N ILE A 24 23.58 0.41 7.70
CA ILE A 24 22.71 -0.77 7.49
C ILE A 24 22.39 -1.54 8.77
N MET A 25 23.19 -1.39 9.82
CA MET A 25 22.99 -2.02 11.13
C MET A 25 22.31 -1.09 12.15
N GLY A 26 22.02 0.16 11.79
CA GLY A 26 21.43 1.12 12.72
C GLY A 26 22.28 1.45 13.96
N GLU A 27 23.61 1.21 13.89
CA GLU A 27 24.52 1.38 15.02
C GLU A 27 24.62 2.85 15.49
N LYS A 28 24.71 3.03 16.79
CA LYS A 28 24.88 4.36 17.41
C LYS A 28 26.20 4.98 17.00
N GLY A 29 26.14 6.20 16.48
CA GLY A 29 27.35 6.97 16.11
C GLY A 29 28.10 6.44 14.88
N ARG A 30 27.45 5.59 14.05
CA ARG A 30 28.07 4.97 12.87
C ARG A 30 27.47 5.43 11.54
N ALA A 31 26.51 6.33 11.57
CA ALA A 31 25.92 6.89 10.35
C ALA A 31 26.90 7.84 9.62
N ALA A 32 26.71 7.99 8.31
CA ALA A 32 27.44 8.91 7.44
C ALA A 32 28.96 8.73 7.45
N MET A 33 29.45 7.52 7.66
CA MET A 33 30.90 7.23 7.68
C MET A 33 31.50 7.07 6.28
N SER A 34 30.68 6.78 5.29
CA SER A 34 31.12 6.58 3.90
C SER A 34 31.67 7.88 3.29
N ALA A 35 32.62 7.74 2.37
CA ALA A 35 33.24 8.86 1.67
C ALA A 35 32.70 9.01 0.24
N SER A 36 32.53 10.26 -0.18
CA SER A 36 32.36 10.63 -1.60
C SER A 36 33.60 11.39 -2.09
N HIS A 37 33.52 11.94 -3.31
CA HIS A 37 34.55 12.87 -3.81
C HIS A 37 34.70 14.14 -2.96
N LEU A 38 33.74 14.43 -2.07
CA LEU A 38 33.79 15.56 -1.12
C LEU A 38 34.44 15.19 0.21
N GLY A 39 34.84 13.93 0.40
CA GLY A 39 35.48 13.44 1.63
C GLY A 39 34.59 12.53 2.47
N VAL A 40 35.10 12.13 3.63
CA VAL A 40 34.39 11.28 4.62
C VAL A 40 33.21 12.04 5.21
N GLY A 41 32.10 11.34 5.44
CA GLY A 41 30.86 11.94 5.98
C GLY A 41 30.10 12.79 4.96
N ARG A 42 30.35 12.63 3.69
CA ARG A 42 29.78 13.43 2.60
C ARG A 42 28.99 12.56 1.59
N LYS A 43 27.98 11.83 2.08
CA LYS A 43 27.04 11.05 1.27
C LYS A 43 27.72 10.01 0.36
N GLY A 44 28.52 9.14 0.94
CA GLY A 44 29.30 8.15 0.19
C GLY A 44 28.54 6.90 -0.24
N SER A 45 27.41 6.55 0.44
CA SER A 45 26.65 5.33 0.18
C SER A 45 25.15 5.55 0.41
N CYS A 46 24.49 6.32 -0.45
CA CYS A 46 23.12 6.76 -0.21
C CYS A 46 22.02 5.80 -0.73
N CYS A 47 22.38 4.76 -1.48
CA CYS A 47 21.45 3.80 -2.06
C CYS A 47 22.11 2.43 -2.24
N VAL A 48 21.29 1.42 -2.45
CA VAL A 48 21.74 0.06 -2.80
C VAL A 48 21.22 -0.34 -4.17
N PRO A 49 21.96 -1.14 -4.94
CA PRO A 49 21.44 -1.81 -6.13
C PRO A 49 20.68 -3.08 -5.75
N LEU A 50 19.96 -3.66 -6.71
CA LEU A 50 19.28 -4.95 -6.55
C LEU A 50 19.21 -5.67 -7.90
N GLU A 51 19.70 -6.91 -7.94
CA GLU A 51 19.67 -7.76 -9.12
C GLU A 51 18.30 -8.44 -9.29
N SER A 52 18.01 -8.90 -10.50
CA SER A 52 16.83 -9.70 -10.79
C SER A 52 16.85 -11.01 -10.00
N GLY A 53 15.76 -11.32 -9.30
CA GLY A 53 15.65 -12.53 -8.46
C GLY A 53 16.34 -12.44 -7.09
N GLU A 54 17.03 -11.35 -6.81
CA GLU A 54 17.72 -11.15 -5.55
C GLU A 54 16.76 -10.71 -4.42
N THR A 55 17.08 -11.12 -3.20
CA THR A 55 16.46 -10.62 -1.96
C THR A 55 17.53 -9.99 -1.09
N ILE A 56 17.33 -8.74 -0.71
CA ILE A 56 18.20 -8.03 0.24
C ILE A 56 17.47 -7.76 1.55
N THR A 57 18.20 -7.70 2.64
CA THR A 57 17.71 -7.25 3.94
C THR A 57 17.86 -5.72 4.01
N LEU A 58 16.72 -5.03 4.16
CA LEU A 58 16.68 -3.57 4.31
C LEU A 58 16.88 -3.14 5.78
N ALA A 59 16.33 -3.92 6.71
CA ALA A 59 16.46 -3.70 8.14
C ALA A 59 16.51 -5.03 8.88
N ASP A 60 17.36 -5.08 9.90
CA ASP A 60 17.57 -6.21 10.80
C ASP A 60 17.85 -5.62 12.19
N ILE A 61 16.84 -5.65 13.07
CA ILE A 61 16.82 -4.83 14.28
C ILE A 61 16.58 -5.70 15.50
N GLU A 62 17.57 -5.81 16.37
CA GLU A 62 17.42 -6.37 17.70
C GLU A 62 16.63 -5.42 18.60
N GLY A 63 15.59 -5.93 19.28
CA GLY A 63 14.65 -5.16 20.09
C GLY A 63 14.82 -5.32 21.59
N PRO A 64 13.82 -4.86 22.36
CA PRO A 64 12.52 -4.36 21.90
C PRO A 64 12.57 -2.96 21.29
N GLY A 65 11.58 -2.70 20.41
CA GLY A 65 11.52 -1.41 19.73
C GLY A 65 10.25 -1.16 18.92
N ILE A 66 10.19 0.02 18.31
CA ILE A 66 9.08 0.46 17.46
C ILE A 66 9.64 1.12 16.20
N ILE A 67 9.35 0.59 15.01
CA ILE A 67 9.56 1.31 13.76
C ILE A 67 8.47 2.39 13.67
N ARG A 68 8.88 3.65 13.48
CA ARG A 68 7.96 4.79 13.51
C ARG A 68 7.80 5.49 12.17
N HIS A 69 8.77 5.31 11.29
CA HIS A 69 8.72 5.91 9.96
C HIS A 69 9.56 5.12 8.99
N ILE A 70 9.00 4.86 7.83
CA ILE A 70 9.71 4.31 6.67
C ILE A 70 9.62 5.33 5.56
N TRP A 71 10.78 5.72 5.01
CA TRP A 71 10.86 6.44 3.76
C TRP A 71 11.55 5.57 2.71
N MET A 72 11.00 5.56 1.49
CA MET A 72 11.59 4.81 0.39
C MET A 72 11.36 5.53 -0.94
N THR A 73 12.28 5.35 -1.88
CA THR A 73 12.03 5.63 -3.28
C THR A 73 12.79 4.66 -4.18
N VAL A 74 12.13 4.26 -5.26
CA VAL A 74 12.64 3.33 -6.28
C VAL A 74 12.32 3.87 -7.67
N PRO A 75 13.02 3.47 -8.74
CA PRO A 75 12.61 3.83 -10.10
C PRO A 75 11.24 3.21 -10.42
N ASP A 76 10.49 3.84 -11.32
CA ASP A 76 9.21 3.32 -11.83
C ASP A 76 9.41 2.33 -12.98
N LYS A 77 10.57 2.41 -13.67
CA LYS A 77 10.95 1.58 -14.81
C LYS A 77 12.46 1.40 -14.91
N THR A 78 12.87 0.37 -15.62
CA THR A 78 14.27 0.14 -16.06
C THR A 78 14.30 -0.06 -17.57
N ALA A 79 15.49 -0.31 -18.14
CA ALA A 79 15.61 -0.71 -19.54
C ALA A 79 14.90 -2.05 -19.87
N ALA A 80 14.67 -2.89 -18.83
CA ALA A 80 14.00 -4.18 -18.97
C ALA A 80 12.46 -4.10 -18.85
N GLY A 81 11.89 -2.94 -18.58
CA GLY A 81 10.45 -2.73 -18.54
C GLY A 81 9.96 -1.78 -17.46
N SER A 82 8.63 -1.64 -17.43
CA SER A 82 7.87 -0.88 -16.45
C SER A 82 7.53 -1.73 -15.21
N PHE A 83 6.75 -1.16 -14.28
CA PHE A 83 6.17 -1.84 -13.12
C PHE A 83 7.15 -2.29 -12.04
N VAL A 84 8.32 -1.65 -11.92
CA VAL A 84 9.30 -1.92 -10.85
C VAL A 84 8.62 -1.93 -9.47
N MET A 85 7.76 -0.96 -9.18
CA MET A 85 7.06 -0.88 -7.90
C MET A 85 6.09 -2.06 -7.65
N ARG A 86 5.61 -2.76 -8.68
CA ARG A 86 4.77 -3.95 -8.57
C ARG A 86 5.63 -5.24 -8.54
N ASP A 87 6.81 -5.22 -9.13
CA ASP A 87 7.76 -6.33 -9.17
C ASP A 87 8.64 -6.41 -7.91
N LEU A 88 8.77 -5.34 -7.15
CA LEU A 88 9.46 -5.32 -5.86
C LEU A 88 8.52 -5.76 -4.75
N VAL A 89 8.88 -6.83 -4.05
CA VAL A 89 8.08 -7.41 -2.95
C VAL A 89 8.73 -7.09 -1.61
N LEU A 90 7.99 -6.37 -0.78
CA LEU A 90 8.35 -5.97 0.58
C LEU A 90 7.79 -6.99 1.56
N ARG A 91 8.66 -7.51 2.48
CA ARG A 91 8.26 -8.44 3.53
C ARG A 91 8.80 -8.02 4.88
N PHE A 92 7.95 -8.08 5.92
CA PHE A 92 8.33 -7.81 7.31
C PHE A 92 8.06 -9.05 8.14
N TYR A 93 8.98 -9.33 9.06
CA TYR A 93 8.93 -10.45 9.98
C TYR A 93 9.13 -9.92 11.41
N TRP A 94 8.26 -10.30 12.32
CA TRP A 94 8.33 -9.89 13.72
C TRP A 94 8.77 -11.06 14.59
N ASP A 95 9.67 -10.78 15.54
CA ASP A 95 10.06 -11.67 16.63
C ASP A 95 10.43 -13.10 16.17
N ASP A 96 11.16 -13.19 15.04
CA ASP A 96 11.66 -14.42 14.41
C ASP A 96 10.57 -15.35 13.82
N GLU A 97 9.38 -14.82 13.51
CA GLU A 97 8.35 -15.55 12.78
C GLU A 97 8.87 -16.00 11.40
N GLU A 98 8.56 -17.25 11.01
CA GLU A 98 8.99 -17.81 9.73
C GLU A 98 8.22 -17.26 8.54
N THR A 99 6.96 -16.88 8.75
CA THR A 99 6.08 -16.31 7.74
C THR A 99 5.99 -14.79 7.88
N PRO A 100 5.93 -14.04 6.76
CA PRO A 100 5.90 -12.60 6.84
C PRO A 100 4.53 -12.09 7.32
N SER A 101 4.55 -11.15 8.27
CA SER A 101 3.37 -10.39 8.69
C SER A 101 2.99 -9.30 7.70
N VAL A 102 3.94 -8.79 6.94
CA VAL A 102 3.70 -7.91 5.78
C VAL A 102 4.22 -8.59 4.53
N GLU A 103 3.38 -8.72 3.49
CA GLU A 103 3.79 -9.21 2.18
C GLU A 103 3.03 -8.48 1.07
N CYS A 104 3.68 -7.47 0.49
CA CYS A 104 3.07 -6.57 -0.48
C CYS A 104 4.06 -6.14 -1.56
N PRO A 105 3.59 -5.87 -2.80
CA PRO A 105 4.37 -5.07 -3.73
C PRO A 105 4.62 -3.68 -3.15
N VAL A 106 5.80 -3.11 -3.38
CA VAL A 106 6.17 -1.80 -2.85
C VAL A 106 5.16 -0.72 -3.23
N GLY A 107 4.74 -0.69 -4.50
CA GLY A 107 3.78 0.32 -4.96
C GLY A 107 2.45 0.23 -4.22
N ASP A 108 1.92 -0.97 -4.09
CA ASP A 108 0.62 -1.21 -3.42
C ASP A 108 0.68 -0.87 -1.94
N PHE A 109 1.77 -1.24 -1.26
CA PHE A 109 1.97 -0.88 0.15
C PHE A 109 1.96 0.64 0.37
N PHE A 110 2.36 1.43 -0.61
CA PHE A 110 2.35 2.89 -0.57
C PHE A 110 1.22 3.50 -1.43
N CYS A 111 0.12 2.78 -1.68
CA CYS A 111 -1.05 3.26 -2.43
C CYS A 111 -0.77 3.68 -3.89
N ASN A 112 0.22 3.05 -4.54
CA ASN A 112 0.58 3.25 -5.95
C ASN A 112 0.44 1.93 -6.73
N GLY A 113 -0.73 1.31 -6.67
CA GLY A 113 -1.00 -0.07 -7.08
C GLY A 113 -0.93 -0.37 -8.59
N PHE A 114 -0.85 0.62 -9.45
CA PHE A 114 -0.69 0.40 -10.89
C PHE A 114 0.78 0.44 -11.35
N GLY A 115 1.73 0.50 -10.40
CA GLY A 115 3.13 0.73 -10.72
C GLY A 115 3.39 2.14 -11.28
N GLU A 116 2.41 3.01 -11.17
CA GLU A 116 2.45 4.41 -11.54
C GLU A 116 2.42 5.31 -10.31
N ARG A 117 3.12 6.44 -10.39
CA ARG A 117 3.22 7.38 -9.26
C ARG A 117 1.97 8.24 -9.15
N ALA A 118 1.36 8.19 -7.98
CA ALA A 118 0.30 9.08 -7.57
C ALA A 118 0.70 9.82 -6.29
N ILE A 119 0.25 11.05 -6.14
CA ILE A 119 0.42 11.81 -4.89
C ILE A 119 -0.64 11.30 -3.91
N VAL A 120 -0.17 10.81 -2.78
CA VAL A 120 -1.02 10.39 -1.65
C VAL A 120 -0.73 11.30 -0.48
N ASN A 121 -1.77 11.90 0.08
CA ASN A 121 -1.63 12.79 1.23
C ASN A 121 -2.61 12.36 2.32
N SER A 122 -2.20 11.36 3.09
CA SER A 122 -2.98 10.84 4.21
C SER A 122 -2.14 10.77 5.48
N MET A 123 -2.77 10.44 6.60
CA MET A 123 -2.08 10.40 7.90
C MET A 123 -1.02 9.29 7.96
N PRO A 124 -1.31 8.00 7.65
CA PRO A 124 -0.32 6.93 7.80
C PRO A 124 0.55 6.72 6.57
N ILE A 125 0.08 7.07 5.37
CA ILE A 125 0.80 6.90 4.11
C ILE A 125 0.83 8.20 3.34
N CYS A 126 2.04 8.65 2.98
CA CYS A 126 2.22 9.79 2.10
C CYS A 126 3.13 9.43 0.93
N VAL A 127 2.74 9.81 -0.28
CA VAL A 127 3.58 9.73 -1.47
C VAL A 127 3.72 11.11 -2.07
N ASN A 128 4.91 11.65 -1.99
CA ASN A 128 5.24 13.00 -2.44
C ASN A 128 5.64 13.00 -3.93
N PRO A 129 5.71 14.16 -4.59
CA PRO A 129 6.10 14.25 -6.00
C PRO A 129 7.35 13.45 -6.31
N THR A 130 7.34 12.77 -7.47
CA THR A 130 8.39 11.86 -7.94
C THR A 130 8.60 10.58 -7.11
N GLY A 131 7.63 10.21 -6.22
CA GLY A 131 7.62 8.91 -5.55
C GLY A 131 8.47 8.85 -4.29
N GLY A 132 8.50 9.91 -3.50
CA GLY A 132 8.97 9.87 -2.12
C GLY A 132 7.90 9.21 -1.24
N MET A 133 7.98 7.92 -1.03
CA MET A 133 7.00 7.09 -0.32
C MET A 133 7.29 7.09 1.17
N ASN A 134 6.27 7.36 2.00
CA ASN A 134 6.39 7.44 3.46
C ASN A 134 5.30 6.59 4.12
N CYS A 135 5.67 5.88 5.18
CA CYS A 135 4.76 5.16 6.05
C CYS A 135 5.02 5.57 7.50
N TYR A 136 3.96 5.95 8.21
CA TYR A 136 3.95 6.38 9.62
C TYR A 136 3.13 5.44 10.51
N PHE A 137 2.73 4.27 10.04
CA PHE A 137 2.22 3.23 10.92
C PHE A 137 3.30 2.84 11.92
N GLU A 138 2.99 2.90 13.22
CA GLU A 138 3.90 2.42 14.25
C GLU A 138 3.92 0.89 14.25
N MET A 139 5.11 0.30 14.25
CA MET A 139 5.31 -1.15 14.15
C MET A 139 6.13 -1.63 15.35
N PRO A 140 5.48 -1.99 16.47
CA PRO A 140 6.17 -2.51 17.65
C PRO A 140 6.66 -3.95 17.42
N PHE A 141 7.79 -4.28 18.04
CA PHE A 141 8.35 -5.63 18.09
C PHE A 141 9.04 -5.83 19.45
N ARG A 142 9.00 -7.06 20.00
CA ARG A 142 9.51 -7.34 21.34
C ARG A 142 10.93 -7.91 21.36
N LYS A 143 11.32 -8.59 20.29
CA LYS A 143 12.63 -9.23 20.18
C LYS A 143 13.38 -8.76 18.95
N HIS A 144 12.75 -8.89 17.80
CA HIS A 144 13.41 -8.71 16.52
C HIS A 144 12.45 -8.19 15.44
N ALA A 145 12.98 -7.31 14.57
CA ALA A 145 12.27 -6.86 13.37
C ALA A 145 13.15 -7.04 12.15
N LYS A 146 12.72 -7.84 11.19
CA LYS A 146 13.42 -8.04 9.92
C LYS A 146 12.58 -7.59 8.74
N VAL A 147 13.17 -6.77 7.86
CA VAL A 147 12.54 -6.30 6.64
C VAL A 147 13.39 -6.69 5.44
N THR A 148 12.76 -7.35 4.46
CA THR A 148 13.41 -7.76 3.22
C THR A 148 12.75 -7.14 2.00
N LEU A 149 13.50 -7.01 0.92
CA LEU A 149 13.05 -6.59 -0.39
C LEU A 149 13.53 -7.59 -1.43
N THR A 150 12.57 -8.20 -2.15
CA THR A 150 12.85 -9.14 -3.25
C THR A 150 12.54 -8.46 -4.57
N SER A 151 13.47 -8.54 -5.53
CA SER A 151 13.22 -8.11 -6.91
C SER A 151 12.76 -9.28 -7.77
N GLU A 152 11.53 -9.22 -8.24
CA GLU A 152 11.04 -10.08 -9.33
C GLU A 152 11.04 -9.34 -10.69
N HIS A 153 11.60 -8.12 -10.71
CA HIS A 153 11.79 -7.36 -11.94
C HIS A 153 12.83 -8.02 -12.83
N PRO A 154 12.60 -8.12 -14.17
CA PRO A 154 13.51 -8.83 -15.06
C PRO A 154 14.87 -8.13 -15.26
N GLY A 155 15.03 -6.90 -14.81
CA GLY A 155 16.24 -6.12 -14.97
C GLY A 155 16.86 -5.63 -13.68
N PHE A 156 18.12 -5.24 -13.77
CA PHE A 156 18.89 -4.62 -12.70
C PHE A 156 18.27 -3.28 -12.27
N ILE A 157 18.09 -3.12 -10.95
CA ILE A 157 17.62 -1.89 -10.32
C ILE A 157 18.81 -1.21 -9.66
N LYS A 158 19.26 -0.12 -10.24
CA LYS A 158 20.50 0.56 -9.81
C LYS A 158 20.35 1.33 -8.51
N TYR A 159 19.17 1.87 -8.23
CA TYR A 159 18.97 2.84 -7.16
C TYR A 159 17.75 2.50 -6.32
N ILE A 160 17.96 2.05 -5.11
CA ILE A 160 16.97 1.90 -4.06
C ILE A 160 17.42 2.75 -2.89
N PHE A 161 16.66 3.79 -2.57
CA PHE A 161 16.91 4.67 -1.43
C PHE A 161 15.89 4.35 -0.35
N TYR A 162 16.33 4.25 0.91
CA TYR A 162 15.44 3.95 2.01
C TYR A 162 15.96 4.48 3.36
N THR A 163 15.04 4.66 4.27
CA THR A 163 15.31 4.96 5.67
C THR A 163 14.26 4.29 6.53
N PHE A 164 14.67 3.58 7.59
CA PHE A 164 13.82 3.11 8.67
C PHE A 164 14.19 3.88 9.92
N ASN A 165 13.30 4.75 10.39
CA ASN A 165 13.46 5.44 11.66
C ASN A 165 12.73 4.65 12.75
N TYR A 166 13.44 4.29 13.82
CA TYR A 166 12.91 3.49 14.89
C TYR A 166 13.42 3.95 16.26
N ALA A 167 12.76 3.51 17.31
CA ALA A 167 13.20 3.70 18.67
C ALA A 167 13.40 2.33 19.34
N LEU A 168 14.51 2.16 20.02
CA LEU A 168 14.68 1.09 21.01
C LEU A 168 14.00 1.55 22.29
N THR A 169 13.01 0.82 22.75
CA THR A 169 12.16 1.14 23.88
C THR A 169 11.39 -0.09 24.33
N ASP A 170 10.93 -0.09 25.57
CA ASP A 170 10.05 -1.12 26.05
C ASP A 170 8.74 -1.12 25.25
N VAL A 171 8.27 -2.32 24.92
CA VAL A 171 7.01 -2.57 24.21
C VAL A 171 6.04 -3.26 25.16
N PRO A 172 4.83 -2.71 25.38
CA PRO A 172 3.84 -3.33 26.25
C PRO A 172 3.47 -4.77 25.83
N ASP A 173 3.17 -5.63 26.81
CA ASP A 173 2.82 -7.05 26.54
C ASP A 173 1.53 -7.20 25.71
N ASP A 174 0.65 -6.22 25.75
CA ASP A 174 -0.60 -6.18 24.98
C ASP A 174 -0.48 -5.44 23.63
N ALA A 175 0.71 -4.93 23.28
CA ALA A 175 0.95 -4.34 21.98
C ALA A 175 0.77 -5.39 20.86
N MET A 176 0.07 -5.00 19.81
CA MET A 176 -0.18 -5.85 18.65
C MET A 176 0.81 -5.52 17.52
N TYR A 177 1.09 -6.51 16.70
CA TYR A 177 2.02 -6.38 15.58
C TYR A 177 1.30 -5.90 14.33
N PHE A 178 2.00 -5.09 13.54
CA PHE A 178 1.49 -4.56 12.27
C PHE A 178 1.53 -5.60 11.16
N HIS A 179 0.46 -5.68 10.39
CA HIS A 179 0.32 -6.57 9.25
C HIS A 179 -0.15 -5.81 8.03
N ALA A 180 0.26 -6.27 6.85
CA ALA A 180 -0.29 -5.83 5.57
C ALA A 180 -0.26 -6.95 4.54
N ARG A 181 -1.37 -7.15 3.83
CA ARG A 181 -1.50 -8.21 2.83
C ARG A 181 -2.07 -7.69 1.53
N PHE A 182 -1.36 -7.97 0.45
CA PHE A 182 -1.83 -7.75 -0.91
C PHE A 182 -2.65 -8.93 -1.39
N ASN A 183 -3.77 -8.64 -2.06
CA ASN A 183 -4.51 -9.61 -2.86
C ASN A 183 -4.88 -9.03 -4.22
N ARG A 184 -5.16 -9.88 -5.22
CA ARG A 184 -5.63 -9.48 -6.55
C ARG A 184 -6.40 -10.57 -7.26
N GLU A 185 -7.49 -10.17 -7.91
CA GLU A 185 -8.15 -10.91 -8.97
C GLU A 185 -8.07 -10.09 -10.27
N ARG A 186 -7.47 -10.66 -11.32
CA ARG A 186 -7.34 -9.99 -12.63
C ARG A 186 -8.67 -9.89 -13.37
N SER A 187 -9.66 -10.64 -12.96
CA SER A 187 -11.06 -10.59 -13.34
C SER A 187 -11.83 -11.23 -12.19
N THR A 188 -12.57 -10.43 -11.49
CA THR A 188 -13.51 -10.90 -10.47
C THR A 188 -14.57 -11.77 -11.08
N ARG A 189 -15.36 -12.44 -10.28
CA ARG A 189 -16.40 -13.39 -10.76
C ARG A 189 -17.76 -12.89 -10.35
N ARG A 190 -18.70 -12.83 -11.30
CA ARG A 190 -20.08 -12.43 -11.03
C ARG A 190 -20.72 -13.29 -9.96
N GLY A 191 -21.38 -12.65 -9.01
CA GLY A 191 -22.06 -13.32 -7.90
C GLY A 191 -21.11 -13.87 -6.83
N VAL A 192 -19.81 -13.49 -6.88
CA VAL A 192 -18.81 -13.88 -5.89
C VAL A 192 -18.05 -12.65 -5.43
N ASP A 193 -18.13 -12.35 -4.15
CA ASP A 193 -17.37 -11.25 -3.58
C ASP A 193 -15.86 -11.42 -3.79
N TYR A 194 -15.18 -10.35 -4.16
CA TYR A 194 -13.72 -10.27 -4.18
C TYR A 194 -13.17 -10.39 -2.74
N THR A 195 -12.17 -11.24 -2.54
CA THR A 195 -11.52 -11.40 -1.24
C THR A 195 -10.47 -10.32 -1.03
N VAL A 196 -10.70 -9.42 -0.09
CA VAL A 196 -9.70 -8.42 0.36
C VAL A 196 -8.72 -9.06 1.33
N LEU A 197 -9.23 -9.81 2.31
CA LEU A 197 -8.44 -10.51 3.33
C LEU A 197 -9.22 -11.71 3.85
N ASP A 198 -8.53 -12.85 4.01
CA ASP A 198 -9.11 -14.04 4.60
C ASP A 198 -8.05 -14.83 5.39
N GLY A 199 -8.53 -15.69 6.31
CA GLY A 199 -7.67 -16.58 7.09
C GLY A 199 -7.01 -15.93 8.31
N VAL A 200 -7.35 -14.70 8.67
CA VAL A 200 -6.84 -14.06 9.90
C VAL A 200 -7.45 -14.75 11.11
N ARG A 201 -6.59 -15.15 12.06
CA ARG A 201 -6.96 -15.78 13.33
C ARG A 201 -6.26 -15.07 14.47
N GLY A 202 -6.99 -14.89 15.59
CA GLY A 202 -6.53 -14.14 16.74
C GLY A 202 -7.29 -12.83 16.93
N LYS A 203 -6.86 -12.00 17.88
CA LYS A 203 -7.48 -10.70 18.17
C LYS A 203 -6.72 -9.56 17.52
N GLY A 204 -7.44 -8.52 17.10
CA GLY A 204 -6.81 -7.40 16.46
C GLY A 204 -7.72 -6.24 16.09
N TYR A 205 -7.18 -5.34 15.27
CA TYR A 205 -7.88 -4.20 14.70
C TYR A 205 -7.56 -4.08 13.21
N TYR A 206 -8.57 -4.10 12.37
CA TYR A 206 -8.42 -3.70 10.98
C TYR A 206 -8.32 -2.18 10.91
N VAL A 207 -7.27 -1.67 10.25
CA VAL A 207 -6.96 -0.24 10.27
C VAL A 207 -6.93 0.40 8.89
N GLY A 208 -7.08 -0.36 7.82
CA GLY A 208 -7.19 0.27 6.50
C GLY A 208 -7.21 -0.63 5.29
N THR A 209 -7.66 -0.04 4.20
CA THR A 209 -7.68 -0.64 2.86
C THR A 209 -7.09 0.34 1.85
N TYR A 210 -6.19 -0.12 1.01
CA TYR A 210 -5.92 0.47 -0.30
C TYR A 210 -6.53 -0.41 -1.38
N MET A 211 -7.19 0.19 -2.37
CA MET A 211 -7.75 -0.50 -3.54
C MET A 211 -7.25 0.14 -4.83
N ALA A 212 -6.82 -0.69 -5.76
CA ALA A 212 -6.56 -0.33 -7.14
C ALA A 212 -7.50 -1.14 -8.03
N LEU A 213 -8.50 -0.48 -8.60
CA LEU A 213 -9.54 -1.04 -9.45
C LEU A 213 -9.34 -0.57 -10.88
N CYS A 214 -9.27 -1.52 -11.82
CA CYS A 214 -9.32 -1.26 -13.26
C CYS A 214 -10.67 -1.73 -13.79
N ALA A 215 -11.53 -0.79 -14.17
CA ALA A 215 -12.86 -1.08 -14.65
C ALA A 215 -12.81 -1.72 -16.05
N LEU A 216 -13.19 -2.98 -16.15
CA LEU A 216 -13.20 -3.73 -17.43
C LEU A 216 -14.52 -3.59 -18.17
N GLU A 217 -15.58 -3.24 -17.45
CA GLU A 217 -16.93 -3.08 -17.99
C GLU A 217 -17.36 -1.61 -18.02
N ARG A 218 -18.40 -1.34 -18.80
CA ARG A 218 -19.02 -0.01 -18.91
C ARG A 218 -19.81 0.35 -17.66
N TYR A 219 -20.19 1.61 -17.57
CA TYR A 219 -21.04 2.23 -16.56
C TYR A 219 -20.35 2.37 -15.20
N TRP A 220 -21.12 2.80 -14.22
CA TRP A 220 -20.64 3.07 -12.86
C TRP A 220 -20.23 1.76 -12.15
N TRP A 221 -19.09 1.79 -11.48
CA TRP A 221 -18.42 0.63 -10.88
C TRP A 221 -18.48 0.59 -9.34
N GLY A 222 -18.98 1.62 -8.69
CA GLY A 222 -18.76 1.87 -7.26
C GLY A 222 -19.93 1.54 -6.35
N GLU A 223 -20.85 0.63 -6.73
CA GLU A 223 -22.03 0.26 -5.92
C GLU A 223 -21.74 -0.83 -4.88
N GLY A 224 -20.63 -1.56 -5.04
CA GLY A 224 -20.34 -2.72 -4.21
C GLY A 224 -19.99 -2.37 -2.77
N GLU A 225 -20.49 -3.18 -1.83
CA GLU A 225 -20.24 -3.03 -0.40
C GLU A 225 -18.91 -3.66 0.04
N MET A 226 -18.19 -2.98 0.91
CA MET A 226 -17.11 -3.58 1.69
C MET A 226 -17.71 -4.27 2.91
N LYS A 227 -17.39 -5.55 3.12
CA LYS A 227 -17.97 -6.39 4.18
C LYS A 227 -16.89 -6.91 5.12
N PHE A 228 -17.15 -6.84 6.42
CA PHE A 228 -16.26 -7.33 7.47
C PHE A 228 -16.98 -8.40 8.29
N PHE A 229 -16.51 -9.63 8.15
CA PHE A 229 -16.96 -10.79 8.89
C PHE A 229 -16.05 -10.96 10.10
N LEU A 230 -16.62 -10.92 11.28
CA LEU A 230 -15.91 -10.87 12.56
C LEU A 230 -16.34 -12.05 13.45
N ASP A 231 -15.37 -12.64 14.13
CA ASP A 231 -15.61 -13.50 15.30
C ASP A 231 -16.60 -14.65 15.03
N GLY A 232 -16.41 -15.36 13.89
CA GLY A 232 -17.24 -16.50 13.51
C GLY A 232 -18.44 -16.15 12.62
N ASP A 233 -18.55 -14.93 12.10
CA ASP A 233 -19.54 -14.59 11.09
C ASP A 233 -19.38 -15.47 9.83
N GLU A 234 -20.43 -16.15 9.40
CA GLU A 234 -20.39 -17.05 8.22
C GLU A 234 -21.12 -16.47 7.02
N GLU A 235 -22.43 -16.31 7.10
CA GLU A 235 -23.29 -15.90 5.97
C GLU A 235 -23.39 -14.39 5.83
N PHE A 236 -23.51 -13.63 6.91
CA PHE A 236 -23.67 -12.18 6.92
C PHE A 236 -22.57 -11.50 7.73
N PRO A 237 -22.05 -10.35 7.27
CA PRO A 237 -21.02 -9.60 7.99
C PRO A 237 -21.61 -8.83 9.19
N THR A 238 -20.79 -8.64 10.24
CA THR A 238 -21.14 -7.72 11.33
C THR A 238 -21.04 -6.25 10.92
N VAL A 239 -20.11 -5.90 10.02
CA VAL A 239 -19.93 -4.53 9.54
C VAL A 239 -19.95 -4.52 8.01
N THR A 240 -20.69 -3.58 7.43
CA THR A 240 -20.72 -3.35 5.99
C THR A 240 -20.81 -1.87 5.65
N SER A 241 -20.33 -1.49 4.44
CA SER A 241 -20.56 -0.18 3.85
C SER A 241 -21.84 -0.19 3.02
N THR A 242 -22.19 0.94 2.41
CA THR A 242 -23.34 1.10 1.51
C THR A 242 -22.94 1.15 0.04
N GLY A 243 -21.66 1.28 -0.26
CA GLY A 243 -21.07 1.29 -1.60
C GLY A 243 -19.57 1.49 -1.52
N ALA A 244 -18.86 1.29 -2.62
CA ALA A 244 -17.42 1.50 -2.69
C ALA A 244 -17.06 2.98 -2.51
N GLU A 245 -17.77 3.88 -3.20
CA GLU A 245 -17.51 5.31 -3.07
C GLU A 245 -17.74 5.81 -1.65
N ASP A 246 -18.77 5.33 -0.97
CA ASP A 246 -19.12 5.66 0.40
C ASP A 246 -18.04 5.17 1.36
N TYR A 247 -17.57 3.92 1.15
CA TYR A 247 -16.49 3.34 1.93
C TYR A 247 -15.21 4.18 1.85
N PHE A 248 -14.87 4.66 0.66
CA PHE A 248 -13.70 5.51 0.44
C PHE A 248 -13.95 7.01 0.67
N GLY A 249 -15.10 7.36 1.29
CA GLY A 249 -15.43 8.70 1.77
C GLY A 249 -15.93 9.65 0.69
N GLY A 250 -16.38 9.12 -0.43
CA GLY A 250 -17.04 9.87 -1.50
C GLY A 250 -18.56 9.81 -1.42
N ALA A 251 -19.21 10.34 -2.42
CA ALA A 251 -20.63 10.24 -2.67
C ALA A 251 -20.91 10.58 -4.14
N TRP A 252 -22.00 10.04 -4.70
CA TRP A 252 -22.50 10.39 -6.02
C TRP A 252 -21.42 10.29 -7.12
N ALA A 253 -20.75 9.15 -7.20
CA ALA A 253 -19.68 8.84 -8.14
C ALA A 253 -18.48 9.80 -8.08
N PHE A 254 -18.19 10.42 -6.93
CA PHE A 254 -17.14 11.43 -6.72
C PHE A 254 -17.28 12.65 -7.65
N LEU A 255 -18.51 12.92 -8.16
CA LEU A 255 -18.69 13.95 -9.18
C LEU A 255 -18.71 15.35 -8.59
N ASP A 256 -17.85 16.23 -9.12
CA ASP A 256 -18.07 17.67 -9.02
C ASP A 256 -19.08 18.11 -10.11
N ARG A 257 -19.99 19.00 -9.74
CA ARG A 257 -21.01 19.56 -10.63
C ARG A 257 -20.85 21.08 -10.75
N PRO A 258 -19.81 21.55 -11.44
CA PRO A 258 -19.62 22.98 -11.64
C PRO A 258 -20.79 23.57 -12.45
N PRO A 259 -21.21 24.84 -12.19
CA PRO A 259 -22.43 25.44 -12.75
C PRO A 259 -22.53 25.46 -14.27
N HIS A 260 -21.43 25.29 -14.99
CA HIS A 260 -21.36 25.44 -16.45
C HIS A 260 -20.55 24.37 -17.18
N ALA A 261 -20.21 23.25 -16.50
CA ALA A 261 -19.49 22.15 -17.09
C ALA A 261 -20.21 20.81 -16.85
N LEU A 262 -19.81 19.77 -17.60
CA LEU A 262 -20.28 18.43 -17.36
C LEU A 262 -19.71 17.92 -16.03
N PRO A 263 -20.48 17.15 -15.23
CA PRO A 263 -19.98 16.51 -14.03
C PRO A 263 -18.77 15.61 -14.34
N GLU A 264 -17.74 15.72 -13.52
CA GLU A 264 -16.53 14.90 -13.65
C GLU A 264 -16.08 14.41 -12.28
N ALA A 265 -15.65 13.13 -12.20
CA ALA A 265 -15.12 12.58 -10.98
C ALA A 265 -13.80 13.26 -10.59
N GLN A 266 -13.71 13.68 -9.33
CA GLN A 266 -12.57 14.42 -8.81
C GLN A 266 -11.69 13.53 -7.94
N CYS A 267 -10.37 13.58 -8.17
CA CYS A 267 -9.39 13.02 -7.22
C CYS A 267 -9.30 13.91 -5.98
N PHE A 268 -9.15 13.28 -4.82
CA PHE A 268 -8.96 13.97 -3.55
C PHE A 268 -8.08 13.17 -2.60
N ASN A 269 -7.50 13.86 -1.64
CA ASN A 269 -6.76 13.29 -0.53
C ASN A 269 -7.23 13.94 0.77
N THR A 270 -7.53 13.13 1.78
CA THR A 270 -7.77 13.58 3.15
C THR A 270 -7.00 12.71 4.13
N LEU A 271 -7.06 13.04 5.43
CA LEU A 271 -6.28 12.30 6.44
C LEU A 271 -6.60 10.81 6.48
N PHE A 272 -7.86 10.41 6.25
CA PHE A 272 -8.32 9.04 6.49
C PHE A 272 -9.00 8.39 5.28
N VAL A 273 -9.43 9.15 4.28
CA VAL A 273 -10.07 8.64 3.07
C VAL A 273 -9.54 9.39 1.86
N GLY A 274 -9.55 8.75 0.69
CA GLY A 274 -9.11 9.44 -0.52
C GLY A 274 -9.25 8.64 -1.80
N TYR A 275 -9.24 9.38 -2.89
CA TYR A 275 -9.21 8.92 -4.26
C TYR A 275 -8.03 9.59 -4.98
N PRO A 276 -6.78 9.23 -4.65
CA PRO A 276 -5.57 9.93 -5.12
C PRO A 276 -5.24 9.68 -6.59
N TYR A 277 -5.77 8.62 -7.19
CA TYR A 277 -5.40 8.24 -8.55
C TYR A 277 -6.62 7.89 -9.40
N ARG A 278 -6.73 8.56 -10.53
CA ARG A 278 -7.66 8.24 -11.60
C ARG A 278 -6.92 8.36 -12.93
N SER A 279 -6.93 7.30 -13.72
CA SER A 279 -6.50 7.34 -15.11
C SER A 279 -7.71 7.30 -16.00
N THR A 280 -7.87 8.35 -16.79
CA THR A 280 -8.89 8.44 -17.83
C THR A 280 -8.23 8.50 -19.19
N ARG A 281 -9.02 8.35 -20.23
CA ARG A 281 -8.62 8.54 -21.61
C ARG A 281 -7.74 9.79 -21.82
N ASP A 282 -8.14 10.92 -21.24
CA ASP A 282 -7.47 12.20 -21.42
C ASP A 282 -6.13 12.28 -20.67
N ALA A 283 -6.05 11.78 -19.44
CA ALA A 283 -4.81 11.78 -18.68
C ALA A 283 -3.72 10.89 -19.31
N THR A 284 -4.10 9.76 -19.91
CA THR A 284 -3.17 8.90 -20.65
C THR A 284 -2.67 9.56 -21.94
N ARG A 285 -3.55 10.25 -22.62
CA ARG A 285 -3.21 10.99 -23.84
C ARG A 285 -2.23 12.12 -23.57
N ASP A 286 -2.46 12.91 -22.57
CA ASP A 286 -1.60 14.03 -22.19
C ASP A 286 -0.21 13.56 -21.71
N ARG A 287 -0.14 12.45 -21.01
CA ARG A 287 1.12 11.89 -20.50
C ARG A 287 2.05 11.42 -21.60
N PHE A 288 1.52 10.76 -22.64
CA PHE A 288 2.35 10.18 -23.70
C PHE A 288 2.52 11.08 -24.91
N SER A 289 1.60 11.98 -25.17
CA SER A 289 1.59 12.81 -26.36
C SER A 289 1.99 14.27 -26.12
N ALA A 290 2.05 14.73 -24.89
CA ALA A 290 2.23 16.16 -24.54
C ALA A 290 1.35 17.08 -25.42
N GLY A 291 0.08 16.70 -25.61
CA GLY A 291 -0.87 17.41 -26.46
C GLY A 291 -0.67 17.22 -27.97
N LYS A 292 0.23 16.34 -28.40
CA LYS A 292 0.43 16.03 -29.81
C LYS A 292 -0.28 14.73 -30.19
N PRO A 293 -0.93 14.64 -31.35
CA PRO A 293 -1.48 13.39 -31.86
C PRO A 293 -0.39 12.31 -31.90
N ASN A 294 -0.70 11.10 -31.48
CA ASN A 294 0.22 9.97 -31.64
C ASN A 294 0.50 9.77 -33.13
N PRO A 295 1.75 9.87 -33.61
CA PRO A 295 2.07 9.77 -35.03
C PRO A 295 1.90 8.34 -35.57
N ASN A 296 1.75 7.33 -34.71
CA ASN A 296 1.53 5.94 -35.10
C ASN A 296 0.12 5.48 -34.71
N PRO A 297 -0.82 5.41 -35.66
CA PRO A 297 -2.19 4.99 -35.38
C PRO A 297 -2.29 3.53 -34.87
N MET A 298 -1.28 2.70 -35.11
CA MET A 298 -1.22 1.33 -34.57
C MET A 298 -0.88 1.30 -33.08
N LEU A 299 -0.36 2.39 -32.53
CA LEU A 299 -0.07 2.57 -31.12
C LEU A 299 -1.05 3.56 -30.44
N ALA A 300 -2.10 3.96 -31.14
CA ALA A 300 -3.14 4.87 -30.62
C ALA A 300 -4.09 4.21 -29.60
N THR A 301 -3.62 3.18 -28.94
CA THR A 301 -4.37 2.42 -27.94
C THR A 301 -4.61 3.17 -26.64
N ASN A 302 -3.94 4.31 -26.43
CA ASN A 302 -4.16 5.13 -25.23
C ASN A 302 -5.57 5.72 -25.14
N ASP A 303 -6.21 5.92 -26.27
CA ASP A 303 -7.61 6.38 -26.31
C ASP A 303 -8.60 5.28 -25.86
N ASP A 304 -8.14 4.03 -25.82
CA ASP A 304 -8.91 2.85 -25.39
C ASP A 304 -8.43 2.31 -24.03
N ALA A 305 -7.57 3.04 -23.32
CA ALA A 305 -7.10 2.65 -22.01
C ALA A 305 -8.27 2.49 -21.04
N LEU A 306 -8.28 1.36 -20.30
CA LEU A 306 -9.28 1.08 -19.30
C LEU A 306 -9.21 2.09 -18.15
N PRO A 307 -10.34 2.54 -17.61
CA PRO A 307 -10.36 3.42 -16.45
C PRO A 307 -9.73 2.73 -15.23
N ARG A 308 -8.82 3.43 -14.56
CA ARG A 308 -8.11 2.94 -13.37
C ARG A 308 -8.36 3.88 -12.21
N HIS A 309 -8.59 3.30 -11.03
CA HIS A 309 -9.00 4.00 -9.82
C HIS A 309 -8.15 3.52 -8.65
N GLY A 310 -7.47 4.43 -7.97
CA GLY A 310 -6.73 4.15 -6.75
C GLY A 310 -7.41 4.84 -5.57
N LEU A 311 -7.79 4.10 -4.53
CA LEU A 311 -8.57 4.59 -3.40
C LEU A 311 -7.97 4.09 -2.09
N TYR A 312 -8.09 4.88 -1.01
CA TYR A 312 -7.70 4.43 0.32
C TYR A 312 -8.71 4.83 1.40
N ARG A 313 -8.82 3.98 2.42
CA ARG A 313 -9.46 4.29 3.70
C ARG A 313 -8.61 3.80 4.86
N TRP A 314 -8.47 4.66 5.87
CA TRP A 314 -7.80 4.37 7.12
C TRP A 314 -8.79 4.42 8.28
N HIS A 315 -8.99 3.29 8.94
CA HIS A 315 -9.83 3.13 10.12
C HIS A 315 -9.05 3.47 11.41
N LEU A 316 -8.25 4.55 11.40
CA LEU A 316 -7.49 4.97 12.58
C LEU A 316 -8.37 5.61 13.66
N PRO A 317 -9.37 6.46 13.28
CA PRO A 317 -10.31 6.97 14.28
C PRO A 317 -11.45 6.00 14.60
N ASP A 318 -11.71 5.01 13.74
CA ASP A 318 -12.80 4.04 13.82
C ASP A 318 -12.31 2.59 13.56
N PRO A 319 -11.29 2.07 14.29
CA PRO A 319 -10.71 0.76 14.02
C PRO A 319 -11.75 -0.36 14.19
N ILE A 320 -11.76 -1.32 13.24
CA ILE A 320 -12.68 -2.44 13.28
C ILE A 320 -12.05 -3.55 14.12
N SER A 321 -12.60 -3.75 15.32
CA SER A 321 -12.10 -4.71 16.30
C SER A 321 -12.61 -6.12 16.04
N PHE A 322 -11.73 -7.10 16.14
CA PHE A 322 -12.06 -8.53 16.13
C PHE A 322 -11.33 -9.25 17.28
N LYS A 323 -11.87 -10.37 17.76
CA LYS A 323 -11.36 -11.10 18.92
C LYS A 323 -10.86 -12.51 18.59
N GLU A 324 -11.41 -13.12 17.56
CA GLU A 324 -11.13 -14.52 17.19
C GLU A 324 -10.69 -14.65 15.74
N ASP A 325 -11.38 -13.99 14.81
CA ASP A 325 -11.06 -14.02 13.38
C ASP A 325 -11.58 -12.79 12.63
N LEU A 326 -11.04 -12.62 11.42
CA LEU A 326 -11.44 -11.57 10.49
C LEU A 326 -11.37 -12.09 9.06
N ARG A 327 -12.45 -11.85 8.29
CA ARG A 327 -12.50 -11.96 6.83
C ARG A 327 -13.09 -10.67 6.26
N VAL A 328 -12.48 -10.15 5.19
CA VAL A 328 -12.92 -8.92 4.51
C VAL A 328 -13.17 -9.22 3.05
N THR A 329 -14.35 -8.88 2.56
CA THR A 329 -14.72 -9.03 1.14
C THR A 329 -15.26 -7.73 0.56
N PHE A 330 -15.29 -7.68 -0.76
CA PHE A 330 -15.84 -6.56 -1.52
C PHE A 330 -16.75 -7.08 -2.63
N GLN A 331 -17.97 -6.56 -2.72
CA GLN A 331 -18.87 -6.82 -3.84
C GLN A 331 -18.40 -6.06 -5.07
N ASP A 332 -18.29 -6.72 -6.20
CA ASP A 332 -18.04 -6.04 -7.47
C ASP A 332 -19.34 -5.76 -8.21
N LEU A 333 -19.97 -4.64 -7.86
CA LEU A 333 -21.28 -4.22 -8.37
C LEU A 333 -21.20 -2.89 -9.09
N GLY A 334 -22.02 -2.76 -10.11
CA GLY A 334 -22.19 -1.55 -10.89
C GLY A 334 -23.64 -1.14 -11.06
N ASN A 335 -23.85 0.04 -11.67
CA ASN A 335 -25.15 0.60 -11.97
C ASN A 335 -25.15 1.17 -13.41
N ASP A 336 -26.16 0.82 -14.19
CA ASP A 336 -26.35 1.29 -15.57
C ASP A 336 -27.38 2.41 -15.69
N ASP A 337 -27.65 3.17 -14.60
CA ASP A 337 -28.69 4.19 -14.43
C ASP A 337 -30.14 3.64 -14.37
N ILE A 338 -30.31 2.32 -14.54
CA ILE A 338 -31.61 1.65 -14.48
C ILE A 338 -31.64 0.66 -13.32
N LYS A 339 -30.56 -0.13 -13.15
CA LYS A 339 -30.48 -1.19 -12.15
C LYS A 339 -29.04 -1.50 -11.76
N LEU A 340 -28.89 -2.12 -10.60
CA LEU A 340 -27.66 -2.77 -10.19
C LEU A 340 -27.37 -4.00 -11.06
N TYR A 341 -26.09 -4.28 -11.29
CA TYR A 341 -25.64 -5.49 -11.99
C TYR A 341 -24.28 -5.96 -11.47
N GLU A 342 -24.07 -7.27 -11.57
CA GLU A 342 -22.78 -7.91 -11.24
C GLU A 342 -21.73 -7.56 -12.28
N ARG A 343 -20.52 -7.25 -11.82
CA ARG A 343 -19.39 -6.87 -12.67
C ARG A 343 -18.28 -7.93 -12.66
N GLU A 344 -17.36 -7.79 -13.59
CA GLU A 344 -16.08 -8.46 -13.63
C GLU A 344 -15.00 -7.41 -13.88
N ASP A 345 -14.26 -7.03 -12.83
CA ASP A 345 -13.22 -6.03 -12.90
C ASP A 345 -11.86 -6.57 -12.43
N ASP A 346 -10.76 -5.88 -12.76
CA ASP A 346 -9.43 -6.19 -12.26
C ASP A 346 -9.21 -5.41 -10.96
N ILE A 347 -9.25 -6.10 -9.83
CA ILE A 347 -9.15 -5.50 -8.51
C ILE A 347 -7.93 -6.02 -7.78
N SER A 348 -7.14 -5.10 -7.24
CA SER A 348 -6.11 -5.41 -6.25
C SER A 348 -6.28 -4.55 -5.01
N THR A 349 -5.96 -5.12 -3.85
CA THR A 349 -6.06 -4.44 -2.57
C THR A 349 -4.85 -4.70 -1.69
N VAL A 350 -4.63 -3.79 -0.73
CA VAL A 350 -3.82 -4.07 0.46
C VAL A 350 -4.71 -3.85 1.67
N ALA A 351 -4.83 -4.89 2.47
CA ALA A 351 -5.43 -4.83 3.81
C ALA A 351 -4.35 -4.50 4.82
N TYR A 352 -4.64 -3.60 5.78
CA TYR A 352 -3.75 -3.23 6.86
C TYR A 352 -4.44 -3.47 8.20
N TRP A 353 -3.74 -4.17 9.13
CA TRP A 353 -4.31 -4.47 10.44
C TRP A 353 -3.21 -4.65 11.50
N TYR A 354 -3.63 -4.65 12.74
CA TYR A 354 -2.80 -5.07 13.87
C TYR A 354 -3.42 -6.32 14.50
N GLN A 355 -2.59 -7.29 14.85
CA GLN A 355 -3.05 -8.48 15.59
C GLN A 355 -1.99 -8.99 16.56
N SER A 356 -2.43 -9.85 17.49
CA SER A 356 -1.54 -10.61 18.34
C SER A 356 -0.84 -11.72 17.57
N GLU A 357 0.44 -11.95 17.86
CA GLU A 357 1.21 -13.08 17.35
C GLU A 357 1.11 -14.31 18.28
N PRO A 358 1.32 -15.55 17.74
CA PRO A 358 1.65 -15.87 16.34
C PRO A 358 0.42 -15.78 15.43
N HIS A 359 0.65 -15.39 14.16
CA HIS A 359 -0.41 -15.33 13.17
C HIS A 359 -0.59 -16.64 12.40
N ALA A 360 -1.78 -16.85 11.84
CA ALA A 360 -2.05 -17.98 10.95
C ALA A 360 -1.35 -17.77 9.59
N VAL A 361 -0.90 -18.87 8.98
CA VAL A 361 -0.36 -18.82 7.62
C VAL A 361 -1.47 -18.44 6.64
N LEU A 362 -1.31 -17.34 5.96
CA LEU A 362 -2.24 -16.86 4.94
C LEU A 362 -2.05 -17.60 3.61
N ALA A 363 -3.00 -17.44 2.69
CA ALA A 363 -2.92 -18.00 1.34
C ALA A 363 -1.60 -17.61 0.65
N PRO A 364 -1.06 -18.43 -0.28
CA PRO A 364 0.17 -18.11 -0.99
C PRO A 364 0.11 -16.76 -1.70
N PHE A 365 1.24 -16.04 -1.70
CA PHE A 365 1.35 -14.77 -2.39
C PHE A 365 1.23 -14.94 -3.90
N ALA A 366 0.52 -14.04 -4.57
CA ALA A 366 0.30 -14.11 -6.01
C ALA A 366 1.62 -14.07 -6.78
N ALA A 367 1.76 -14.92 -7.80
CA ALA A 367 2.93 -14.93 -8.67
C ALA A 367 3.08 -13.60 -9.43
N ARG A 368 4.32 -13.28 -9.88
CA ARG A 368 4.62 -12.03 -10.59
C ARG A 368 3.65 -11.73 -11.74
N GLN A 369 3.41 -12.73 -12.62
CA GLN A 369 2.53 -12.56 -13.78
C GLN A 369 1.09 -12.19 -13.41
N ASP A 370 0.64 -12.59 -12.22
CA ASP A 370 -0.70 -12.30 -11.73
C ASP A 370 -0.78 -10.93 -11.04
N ARG A 371 0.38 -10.31 -10.74
CA ARG A 371 0.47 -8.99 -10.13
C ARG A 371 0.68 -7.85 -11.13
N VAL A 372 1.25 -8.10 -12.31
CA VAL A 372 1.53 -7.05 -13.31
C VAL A 372 0.23 -6.34 -13.71
N PRO A 373 0.14 -5.00 -13.60
CA PRO A 373 -1.04 -4.21 -13.98
C PRO A 373 -1.40 -4.39 -15.45
N ARG A 374 -2.68 -4.18 -15.76
CA ARG A 374 -3.16 -4.12 -17.15
C ARG A 374 -2.84 -2.78 -17.78
#